data_19013b23f37ed7885550a088645cf1e2
#
_entry.id   19013b23f37ed7885550a088645cf1e2
#
_cell.length_a   1.000
_cell.length_b   1.000
_cell.length_c   1.000
_cell.angle_alpha   90.00
_cell.angle_beta   90.00
_cell.angle_gamma   90.00
#
_symmetry.space_group_name_H-M   'P 1'
#
loop_
_entity.id
_entity.type
_entity.pdbx_description
1 polymer ?
#
loop_
_entity_poly.entity_id
_entity_poly.type
_entity_poly.pdbx_seq_one_letter_code
_entity_poly.pdbx_strand_id
1 'polypeptide(L)'
;MSDRYGMKSWLHEKAQNAAPDDTAMVPRTDMDGLKAINDTFGHAEGDYGIRTVSNVVQSITSNDEICVRTGGDEFCLIGIGKYADDEPQRRTERFLKTLEAVCRSSDKPYEITASIGWASAPYSENVVSELLKTADERMYENKLMRKKKRI
;
A
#
# COMPACT_ATOMS: atom_id res chain seq x y z
N MET A 1 5.52 1.15 -11.45
CA MET A 1 4.93 0.13 -10.56
C MET A 1 5.50 -1.22 -10.90
N SER A 2 6.08 -1.89 -9.93
CA SER A 2 6.68 -3.21 -10.16
C SER A 2 5.67 -4.33 -9.93
N ASP A 3 5.98 -5.50 -10.46
CA ASP A 3 5.27 -6.74 -10.18
C ASP A 3 6.08 -7.59 -9.18
N ARG A 4 5.58 -8.79 -8.89
CA ARG A 4 6.26 -9.71 -7.95
C ARG A 4 7.65 -10.12 -8.40
N TYR A 5 7.88 -10.18 -9.70
CA TYR A 5 9.18 -10.50 -10.26
C TYR A 5 10.18 -9.36 -10.02
N GLY A 6 9.76 -8.14 -10.29
CA GLY A 6 10.56 -6.95 -9.98
C GLY A 6 10.87 -6.80 -8.51
N MET A 7 9.92 -7.20 -7.64
CA MET A 7 10.11 -7.22 -6.19
C MET A 7 11.25 -8.13 -5.77
N LYS A 8 11.30 -9.36 -6.30
CA LYS A 8 12.38 -10.32 -5.98
C LYS A 8 13.74 -9.79 -6.37
N SER A 9 13.84 -9.20 -7.55
CA SER A 9 15.09 -8.60 -8.06
C SER A 9 15.54 -7.44 -7.16
N TRP A 10 14.62 -6.56 -6.80
CA TRP A 10 14.89 -5.42 -5.92
C TRP A 10 15.35 -5.87 -4.54
N LEU A 11 14.68 -6.88 -3.95
CA LEU A 11 15.04 -7.42 -2.65
C LEU A 11 16.44 -8.03 -2.66
N HIS A 12 16.79 -8.72 -3.74
CA HIS A 12 18.11 -9.30 -3.90
C HIS A 12 19.21 -8.23 -3.89
N GLU A 13 19.02 -7.14 -4.62
CA GLU A 13 19.96 -6.02 -4.64
C GLU A 13 20.06 -5.34 -3.27
N LYS A 14 18.94 -5.09 -2.61
CA LYS A 14 18.92 -4.44 -1.30
C LYS A 14 19.58 -5.29 -0.22
N ALA A 15 19.43 -6.61 -0.28
CA ALA A 15 20.06 -7.52 0.66
C ALA A 15 21.59 -7.41 0.66
N GLN A 16 22.16 -7.13 -0.52
CA GLN A 16 23.62 -6.98 -0.68
C GLN A 16 24.16 -5.69 -0.06
N ASN A 17 23.31 -4.67 0.09
CA ASN A 17 23.72 -3.34 0.50
C ASN A 17 23.11 -2.90 1.85
N ALA A 18 22.27 -3.74 2.45
CA ALA A 18 21.61 -3.38 3.71
C ALA A 18 22.61 -3.29 4.87
N ALA A 19 22.47 -2.23 5.67
CA ALA A 19 23.29 -2.04 6.86
C ALA A 19 22.70 -2.83 8.04
N PRO A 20 23.53 -3.23 9.03
CA PRO A 20 23.04 -4.02 10.18
C PRO A 20 21.95 -3.33 11.01
N ASP A 21 21.91 -1.99 10.99
CA ASP A 21 20.94 -1.18 11.74
C ASP A 21 19.80 -0.67 10.89
N ASP A 22 19.66 -1.16 9.65
CA ASP A 22 18.54 -0.80 8.81
C ASP A 22 17.23 -1.38 9.32
N THR A 23 16.15 -0.68 9.00
CA THR A 23 14.78 -1.09 9.29
C THR A 23 14.08 -1.48 7.99
N ALA A 24 13.29 -2.52 8.02
CA ALA A 24 12.39 -2.87 6.92
C ALA A 24 10.98 -2.39 7.27
N MET A 25 10.29 -1.80 6.28
CA MET A 25 8.97 -1.25 6.43
C MET A 25 8.10 -1.70 5.26
N VAL A 26 6.89 -2.20 5.56
CA VAL A 26 5.98 -2.72 4.53
C VAL A 26 4.55 -2.25 4.80
N PRO A 27 4.10 -1.16 4.18
CA PRO A 27 2.66 -0.86 4.09
C PRO A 27 2.02 -1.66 2.95
N ARG A 28 0.82 -2.18 3.20
CA ARG A 28 -0.01 -2.82 2.19
C ARG A 28 -1.38 -2.17 2.17
N THR A 29 -1.95 -2.02 0.97
CA THR A 29 -3.26 -1.42 0.81
C THR A 29 -4.05 -2.13 -0.27
N ASP A 30 -5.38 -2.12 -0.16
CA ASP A 30 -6.27 -2.45 -1.25
C ASP A 30 -7.43 -1.45 -1.32
N MET A 31 -8.02 -1.34 -2.50
CA MET A 31 -9.16 -0.46 -2.73
C MET A 31 -10.42 -1.07 -2.10
N ASP A 32 -11.15 -0.25 -1.34
CA ASP A 32 -12.45 -0.66 -0.79
C ASP A 32 -13.55 -0.53 -1.86
N GLY A 33 -14.53 -1.42 -1.80
CA GLY A 33 -15.76 -1.29 -2.55
C GLY A 33 -15.63 -1.32 -4.07
N LEU A 34 -14.60 -1.94 -4.61
CA LEU A 34 -14.40 -2.05 -6.06
C LEU A 34 -15.59 -2.71 -6.75
N LYS A 35 -16.12 -3.80 -6.17
CA LYS A 35 -17.29 -4.49 -6.73
C LYS A 35 -18.50 -3.58 -6.83
N ALA A 36 -18.76 -2.80 -5.78
CA ALA A 36 -19.90 -1.87 -5.76
C ALA A 36 -19.75 -0.78 -6.84
N ILE A 37 -18.54 -0.26 -7.02
CA ILE A 37 -18.29 0.73 -8.06
C ILE A 37 -18.49 0.11 -9.44
N ASN A 38 -17.95 -1.08 -9.70
CA ASN A 38 -18.13 -1.79 -10.96
C ASN A 38 -19.62 -2.05 -11.25
N ASP A 39 -20.35 -2.55 -10.26
CA ASP A 39 -21.77 -2.90 -10.42
C ASP A 39 -22.64 -1.66 -10.63
N THR A 40 -22.32 -0.54 -10.01
CA THR A 40 -23.13 0.69 -10.07
C THR A 40 -22.74 1.58 -11.23
N PHE A 41 -21.45 1.75 -11.50
CA PHE A 41 -20.93 2.73 -12.45
C PHE A 41 -20.20 2.13 -13.65
N GLY A 42 -19.95 0.81 -13.64
CA GLY A 42 -19.27 0.11 -14.71
C GLY A 42 -17.77 -0.11 -14.45
N HIS A 43 -17.21 -1.04 -15.19
CA HIS A 43 -15.80 -1.46 -15.02
C HIS A 43 -14.79 -0.35 -15.33
N ALA A 44 -15.14 0.58 -16.23
CA ALA A 44 -14.27 1.71 -16.52
C ALA A 44 -14.06 2.59 -15.30
N GLU A 45 -15.09 2.77 -14.47
CA GLU A 45 -14.98 3.53 -13.23
C GLU A 45 -14.25 2.77 -12.15
N GLY A 46 -14.40 1.44 -12.09
CA GLY A 46 -13.59 0.60 -11.22
C GLY A 46 -12.11 0.68 -11.57
N ASP A 47 -11.78 0.65 -12.85
CA ASP A 47 -10.40 0.80 -13.34
C ASP A 47 -9.84 2.18 -12.99
N TYR A 48 -10.65 3.22 -13.10
CA TYR A 48 -10.27 4.56 -12.65
C TYR A 48 -9.91 4.58 -11.16
N GLY A 49 -10.71 3.91 -10.34
CA GLY A 49 -10.44 3.79 -8.90
C GLY A 49 -9.11 3.10 -8.62
N ILE A 50 -8.85 1.98 -9.28
CA ILE A 50 -7.59 1.24 -9.15
C ILE A 50 -6.40 2.13 -9.55
N ARG A 51 -6.49 2.82 -10.69
CA ARG A 51 -5.44 3.75 -11.13
C ARG A 51 -5.22 4.89 -10.14
N THR A 52 -6.29 5.40 -9.54
CA THR A 52 -6.19 6.46 -8.54
C THR A 52 -5.42 5.99 -7.32
N VAL A 53 -5.75 4.82 -6.76
CA VAL A 53 -5.02 4.26 -5.63
C VAL A 53 -3.57 3.99 -6.01
N SER A 54 -3.32 3.41 -7.18
CA SER A 54 -1.97 3.16 -7.70
C SER A 54 -1.14 4.44 -7.78
N ASN A 55 -1.70 5.51 -8.33
CA ASN A 55 -1.01 6.78 -8.46
C ASN A 55 -0.68 7.40 -7.10
N VAL A 56 -1.60 7.28 -6.14
CA VAL A 56 -1.36 7.81 -4.79
C VAL A 56 -0.24 7.02 -4.10
N VAL A 57 -0.27 5.68 -4.19
CA VAL A 57 0.81 4.85 -3.61
C VAL A 57 2.16 5.24 -4.22
N GLN A 58 2.21 5.39 -5.54
CA GLN A 58 3.44 5.79 -6.22
C GLN A 58 3.92 7.18 -5.78
N SER A 59 2.99 8.11 -5.55
CA SER A 59 3.34 9.49 -5.16
C SER A 59 3.97 9.58 -3.78
N ILE A 60 3.70 8.62 -2.90
CA ILE A 60 4.27 8.58 -1.55
C ILE A 60 5.45 7.63 -1.43
N THR A 61 5.85 7.00 -2.53
CA THR A 61 6.99 6.07 -2.58
C THR A 61 8.25 6.86 -2.90
N SER A 62 9.31 6.68 -2.12
CA SER A 62 10.59 7.34 -2.39
C SER A 62 11.43 6.53 -3.38
N ASN A 63 12.51 7.15 -3.90
CA ASN A 63 13.33 6.55 -4.96
C ASN A 63 14.06 5.27 -4.57
N ASP A 64 14.33 5.09 -3.28
CA ASP A 64 15.02 3.92 -2.76
C ASP A 64 14.07 2.86 -2.19
N GLU A 65 12.78 3.03 -2.45
CA GLU A 65 11.73 2.08 -2.09
C GLU A 65 11.14 1.45 -3.35
N ILE A 66 10.40 0.36 -3.19
CA ILE A 66 9.69 -0.24 -4.30
C ILE A 66 8.19 -0.27 -4.01
N CYS A 67 7.40 0.04 -5.02
CA CYS A 67 5.95 -0.11 -4.99
C CYS A 67 5.58 -1.28 -5.89
N VAL A 68 4.82 -2.23 -5.36
CA VAL A 68 4.48 -3.49 -6.04
C VAL A 68 2.98 -3.66 -6.10
N ARG A 69 2.46 -4.02 -7.26
CA ARG A 69 1.06 -4.44 -7.40
C ARG A 69 1.01 -5.95 -7.19
N THR A 70 0.34 -6.39 -6.12
CA THR A 70 0.31 -7.79 -5.71
C THR A 70 -0.97 -8.51 -6.12
N GLY A 71 -1.99 -7.77 -6.52
CA GLY A 71 -3.27 -8.29 -6.97
C GLY A 71 -3.97 -7.26 -7.84
N GLY A 72 -5.24 -7.50 -8.19
CA GLY A 72 -6.02 -6.61 -9.05
C GLY A 72 -6.14 -5.20 -8.47
N ASP A 73 -6.44 -5.13 -7.17
CA ASP A 73 -6.65 -3.87 -6.44
C ASP A 73 -5.76 -3.76 -5.20
N GLU A 74 -4.71 -4.57 -5.13
CA GLU A 74 -3.78 -4.62 -3.99
C GLU A 74 -2.41 -4.09 -4.36
N PHE A 75 -1.84 -3.29 -3.46
CA PHE A 75 -0.53 -2.67 -3.63
C PHE A 75 0.26 -2.79 -2.33
N CYS A 76 1.57 -2.93 -2.44
CA CYS A 76 2.44 -2.81 -1.29
C CYS A 76 3.66 -1.95 -1.61
N LEU A 77 4.18 -1.32 -0.58
CA LEU A 77 5.41 -0.55 -0.62
C LEU A 77 6.42 -1.27 0.27
N ILE A 78 7.66 -1.37 -0.17
CA ILE A 78 8.72 -1.97 0.63
C ILE A 78 9.87 -0.99 0.72
N GLY A 79 10.29 -0.69 1.94
CA GLY A 79 11.47 0.13 2.19
C GLY A 79 12.43 -0.57 3.13
N ILE A 80 13.73 -0.46 2.84
CA ILE A 80 14.81 -0.95 3.69
C ILE A 80 15.80 0.19 3.81
N GLY A 81 16.00 0.70 5.02
CA GLY A 81 16.87 1.84 5.25
C GLY A 81 16.74 2.42 6.65
N LYS A 82 17.05 3.69 6.77
CA LYS A 82 16.99 4.40 8.05
C LYS A 82 15.61 5.02 8.22
N TYR A 83 14.72 4.31 8.89
CA TYR A 83 13.37 4.78 9.17
C TYR A 83 13.17 5.03 10.65
N ALA A 84 12.49 6.12 10.99
CA ALA A 84 12.03 6.37 12.34
C ALA A 84 10.90 5.40 12.71
N ASP A 85 10.72 5.13 13.99
CA ASP A 85 9.71 4.17 14.47
C ASP A 85 8.29 4.54 14.06
N ASP A 86 8.00 5.82 13.91
CA ASP A 86 6.68 6.35 13.51
C ASP A 86 6.52 6.53 12.00
N GLU A 87 7.53 6.19 11.21
CA GLU A 87 7.45 6.37 9.74
C GLU A 87 6.29 5.58 9.10
N PRO A 88 6.05 4.31 9.44
CA PRO A 88 4.92 3.60 8.86
C PRO A 88 3.58 4.28 9.13
N GLN A 89 3.37 4.79 10.34
CA GLN A 89 2.16 5.52 10.69
C GLN A 89 2.05 6.84 9.92
N ARG A 90 3.13 7.61 9.84
CA ARG A 90 3.16 8.86 9.08
C ARG A 90 2.92 8.63 7.59
N ARG A 91 3.48 7.55 7.05
CA ARG A 91 3.29 7.18 5.65
C ARG A 91 1.83 6.79 5.38
N THR A 92 1.21 6.06 6.30
CA THR A 92 -0.20 5.71 6.23
C THR A 92 -1.10 6.95 6.23
N GLU A 93 -0.85 7.87 7.15
CA GLU A 93 -1.60 9.13 7.22
C GLU A 93 -1.46 9.96 5.95
N ARG A 94 -0.25 10.03 5.42
CA ARG A 94 0.04 10.75 4.17
C ARG A 94 -0.69 10.13 2.99
N PHE A 95 -0.72 8.80 2.91
CA PHE A 95 -1.47 8.07 1.90
C PHE A 95 -2.97 8.42 1.96
N LEU A 96 -3.56 8.32 3.13
CA LEU A 96 -5.00 8.56 3.32
C LEU A 96 -5.36 10.01 3.01
N LYS A 97 -4.56 10.97 3.45
CA LYS A 97 -4.80 12.39 3.16
C LYS A 97 -4.67 12.72 1.68
N THR A 98 -3.69 12.12 1.01
CA THR A 98 -3.49 12.32 -0.43
C THR A 98 -4.66 11.74 -1.22
N LEU A 99 -5.10 10.54 -0.86
CA LEU A 99 -6.26 9.89 -1.51
C LEU A 99 -7.52 10.74 -1.32
N GLU A 100 -7.76 11.22 -0.12
CA GLU A 100 -8.90 12.10 0.17
C GLU A 100 -8.86 13.39 -0.67
N ALA A 101 -7.69 14.01 -0.77
CA ALA A 101 -7.52 15.23 -1.57
C ALA A 101 -7.79 14.99 -3.06
N VAL A 102 -7.31 13.87 -3.60
CA VAL A 102 -7.57 13.49 -4.99
C VAL A 102 -9.07 13.29 -5.23
N CYS A 103 -9.76 12.63 -4.31
CA CYS A 103 -11.20 12.41 -4.41
C CYS A 103 -11.98 13.72 -4.37
N ARG A 104 -11.60 14.67 -3.52
CA ARG A 104 -12.24 15.99 -3.45
C ARG A 104 -12.10 16.76 -4.76
N SER A 105 -10.98 16.60 -5.46
CA SER A 105 -10.72 17.29 -6.73
C SER A 105 -11.40 16.62 -7.90
N SER A 106 -11.97 15.43 -7.73
CA SER A 106 -12.65 14.71 -8.80
C SER A 106 -14.12 15.08 -8.86
N ASP A 107 -14.72 14.98 -10.06
CA ASP A 107 -16.16 15.19 -10.26
C ASP A 107 -16.95 13.88 -10.17
N LYS A 108 -16.35 12.83 -9.62
CA LYS A 108 -16.99 11.51 -9.57
C LYS A 108 -18.10 11.47 -8.51
N PRO A 109 -19.20 10.76 -8.80
CA PRO A 109 -20.33 10.64 -7.87
C PRO A 109 -20.11 9.60 -6.76
N TYR A 110 -18.91 9.07 -6.62
CA TYR A 110 -18.53 8.10 -5.60
C TYR A 110 -17.19 8.49 -5.00
N GLU A 111 -16.92 7.98 -3.80
CA GLU A 111 -15.66 8.17 -3.10
C GLU A 111 -14.79 6.92 -3.25
N ILE A 112 -13.50 7.12 -3.50
CA ILE A 112 -12.53 6.03 -3.53
C ILE A 112 -11.86 5.98 -2.16
N THR A 113 -11.99 4.85 -1.47
CA THR A 113 -11.35 4.61 -0.18
C THR A 113 -10.50 3.36 -0.26
N ALA A 114 -9.58 3.21 0.69
CA ALA A 114 -8.69 2.08 0.75
C ALA A 114 -8.47 1.63 2.18
N SER A 115 -8.30 0.33 2.36
CA SER A 115 -7.88 -0.26 3.62
C SER A 115 -6.37 -0.41 3.60
N ILE A 116 -5.72 -0.18 4.73
CA ILE A 116 -4.27 -0.22 4.83
C ILE A 116 -3.82 -0.92 6.10
N GLY A 117 -2.79 -1.72 5.99
CA GLY A 117 -2.07 -2.31 7.11
C GLY A 117 -0.59 -2.15 6.88
N TRP A 118 0.19 -2.08 7.94
CA TRP A 118 1.63 -1.94 7.82
C TRP A 118 2.33 -2.75 8.91
N ALA A 119 3.60 -3.08 8.64
CA ALA A 119 4.48 -3.71 9.60
C ALA A 119 5.90 -3.20 9.39
N SER A 120 6.68 -3.16 10.45
CA SER A 120 8.09 -2.80 10.39
C SER A 120 8.86 -3.58 11.45
N ALA A 121 10.14 -3.78 11.19
CA ALA A 121 11.05 -4.48 12.09
C ALA A 121 12.51 -4.18 11.70
N PRO A 122 13.48 -4.43 12.59
CA PRO A 122 14.87 -4.39 12.19
C PRO A 122 15.12 -5.33 11.02
N TYR A 123 15.94 -4.91 10.08
CA TYR A 123 16.20 -5.69 8.87
C TYR A 123 16.94 -7.00 9.21
N SER A 124 16.48 -8.09 8.61
CA SER A 124 17.18 -9.38 8.57
C SER A 124 16.79 -10.08 7.27
N GLU A 125 17.50 -11.16 6.94
CA GLU A 125 17.35 -11.82 5.64
C GLU A 125 15.92 -12.22 5.29
N ASN A 126 15.16 -12.72 6.26
CA ASN A 126 13.79 -13.22 6.03
C ASN A 126 12.70 -12.29 6.52
N VAL A 127 13.06 -11.10 7.03
CA VAL A 127 12.09 -10.23 7.69
C VAL A 127 11.01 -9.70 6.74
N VAL A 128 11.35 -9.43 5.49
CA VAL A 128 10.39 -8.86 4.54
C VAL A 128 9.22 -9.82 4.29
N SER A 129 9.48 -11.12 4.15
CA SER A 129 8.41 -12.12 4.01
C SER A 129 7.46 -12.11 5.19
N GLU A 130 7.99 -12.01 6.40
CA GLU A 130 7.18 -11.94 7.62
C GLU A 130 6.37 -10.65 7.68
N LEU A 131 6.99 -9.52 7.31
CA LEU A 131 6.33 -8.23 7.31
C LEU A 131 5.21 -8.14 6.28
N LEU A 132 5.41 -8.74 5.10
CA LEU A 132 4.37 -8.82 4.08
C LEU A 132 3.13 -9.53 4.61
N LYS A 133 3.32 -10.62 5.32
CA LYS A 133 2.23 -11.39 5.92
C LYS A 133 1.53 -10.59 7.02
N THR A 134 2.29 -10.00 7.93
CA THR A 134 1.74 -9.20 9.03
C THR A 134 0.98 -7.98 8.52
N ALA A 135 1.53 -7.29 7.53
CA ALA A 135 0.86 -6.13 6.92
C ALA A 135 -0.46 -6.55 6.25
N ASP A 136 -0.48 -7.70 5.59
CA ASP A 136 -1.70 -8.24 4.97
C ASP A 136 -2.79 -8.53 6.01
N GLU A 137 -2.42 -9.17 7.11
CA GLU A 137 -3.34 -9.45 8.22
C GLU A 137 -3.93 -8.16 8.79
N ARG A 138 -3.09 -7.14 9.01
CA ARG A 138 -3.52 -5.84 9.52
C ARG A 138 -4.39 -5.08 8.54
N MET A 139 -4.09 -5.16 7.26
CA MET A 139 -4.91 -4.59 6.19
C MET A 139 -6.30 -5.22 6.19
N TYR A 140 -6.38 -6.54 6.31
CA TYR A 140 -7.63 -7.28 6.36
C TYR A 140 -8.46 -6.89 7.60
N GLU A 141 -7.83 -6.77 8.76
CA GLU A 141 -8.51 -6.30 9.99
C GLU A 141 -9.06 -4.89 9.79
N ASN A 142 -8.28 -3.99 9.20
CA ASN A 142 -8.71 -2.63 8.88
C ASN A 142 -9.92 -2.64 7.94
N LYS A 143 -9.89 -3.50 6.94
CA LYS A 143 -11.00 -3.67 5.99
C LYS A 143 -12.29 -4.11 6.70
N LEU A 144 -12.20 -5.07 7.61
CA LEU A 144 -13.35 -5.53 8.39
C LEU A 144 -13.91 -4.42 9.28
N MET A 145 -13.05 -3.65 9.95
CA MET A 145 -13.49 -2.52 10.79
C MET A 145 -14.19 -1.44 9.96
N ARG A 146 -13.68 -1.15 8.76
CA ARG A 146 -14.28 -0.16 7.88
C ARG A 146 -15.67 -0.62 7.39
N LYS A 147 -15.85 -1.90 7.08
CA LYS A 147 -17.16 -2.46 6.72
C LYS A 147 -18.17 -2.32 7.86
N LYS A 148 -17.77 -2.57 9.10
CA LYS A 148 -18.65 -2.42 10.27
C LYS A 148 -19.14 -0.98 10.45
N LYS A 149 -18.28 0.01 10.17
CA LYS A 149 -18.63 1.43 10.30
C LYS A 149 -19.59 1.92 9.21
N ARG A 150 -19.73 1.19 8.11
CA ARG A 150 -20.64 1.53 7.00
C ARG A 150 -22.07 1.08 7.24
N ILE A 151 -22.29 0.23 8.22
CA ILE A 151 -23.60 -0.24 8.62
C ILE A 151 -24.14 0.68 9.72
#